data_da4e0999cb8fc2d0a419773d763e4078
#
_entry.id   da4e0999cb8fc2d0a419773d763e4078
#
_cell.length_a   1.000
_cell.length_b   1.000
_cell.length_c   1.000
_cell.angle_alpha   90.00
_cell.angle_beta   90.00
_cell.angle_gamma   90.00
#
_symmetry.space_group_name_H-M   'P 1'
#
loop_
_entity.id
_entity.type
_entity.pdbx_description
1 polymer ?
#
loop_
_entity_poly.entity_id
_entity_poly.type
_entity_poly.pdbx_seq_one_letter_code
_entity_poly.pdbx_strand_id
1 'polypeptide(L)'
;MKKIDLKYKNLNIPLLYEFDSSMPVVNFKLIFKASGSVVNGKFPGLANLVAKMLNEGTSKLGVSEFANLLELKAVNLSVFSGFETFGFEINTLKENFDYGLNLLISLLKNPNFTQKTLDKIKTLIKGEIASNNTDFDYLSRTELNRLLYENTSLEYPQIGTLESIDKIGLNEVKEFFDALFLENLFIVLAGDIKENIDLNELLNCFKNGNKNNLPFIKTSDEQKLSFVKKQVEQAYIYFGAPYNVKKDEIFKANVAIFIFGSSGFGSRLMEEIRVKRGLAYSIYARADFGLSSSKIWGYMQTKNESKDDAINVIKSEFLKFVKNGVSQDELNSAKNFLLGSVVLQKETMFGRINIKQKEFYMGEEFGELERTLEKIKALNLDDLNKFIKAHDEILNLSFSVVSGS
;
A
#
# COMPACT_ATOMS: atom_id res chain seq x y z
N MET A 1 -1.46 -19.50 -11.14
CA MET A 1 -2.68 -18.65 -11.19
C MET A 1 -3.06 -18.37 -12.64
N LYS A 2 -4.36 -18.36 -12.96
CA LYS A 2 -4.90 -17.98 -14.27
C LYS A 2 -5.92 -16.84 -14.11
N LYS A 3 -6.12 -16.05 -15.17
CA LYS A 3 -7.19 -15.05 -15.24
C LYS A 3 -8.37 -15.68 -15.97
N ILE A 4 -9.57 -15.55 -15.41
CA ILE A 4 -10.85 -15.99 -15.97
C ILE A 4 -11.74 -14.76 -16.05
N ASP A 5 -12.42 -14.54 -17.13
CA ASP A 5 -13.41 -13.47 -17.26
C ASP A 5 -14.81 -14.05 -16.91
N LEU A 6 -15.29 -13.74 -15.70
CA LEU A 6 -16.63 -14.12 -15.25
C LEU A 6 -17.66 -13.26 -15.99
N LYS A 7 -18.53 -13.91 -16.74
CA LYS A 7 -19.65 -13.23 -17.39
C LYS A 7 -20.75 -12.97 -16.37
N TYR A 8 -21.05 -11.71 -16.11
CA TYR A 8 -22.15 -11.31 -15.26
C TYR A 8 -22.91 -10.15 -15.92
N LYS A 9 -24.18 -10.40 -16.30
CA LYS A 9 -24.98 -9.48 -17.14
C LYS A 9 -24.17 -9.09 -18.39
N ASN A 10 -23.91 -7.81 -18.59
CA ASN A 10 -23.15 -7.28 -19.73
C ASN A 10 -21.67 -7.01 -19.39
N LEU A 11 -21.19 -7.49 -18.24
CA LEU A 11 -19.82 -7.26 -17.77
C LEU A 11 -18.99 -8.54 -17.80
N ASN A 12 -17.70 -8.35 -18.03
CA ASN A 12 -16.66 -9.37 -17.79
C ASN A 12 -15.89 -8.95 -16.54
N ILE A 13 -16.12 -9.65 -15.42
CA ILE A 13 -15.44 -9.38 -14.15
C ILE A 13 -14.21 -10.28 -14.08
N PRO A 14 -12.99 -9.71 -13.95
CA PRO A 14 -11.79 -10.52 -13.86
C PRO A 14 -11.76 -11.34 -12.57
N LEU A 15 -11.58 -12.65 -12.69
CA LEU A 15 -11.29 -13.57 -11.61
C LEU A 15 -9.85 -14.07 -11.74
N LEU A 16 -9.03 -13.80 -10.75
CA LEU A 16 -7.69 -14.35 -10.60
C LEU A 16 -7.79 -15.63 -9.78
N TYR A 17 -7.56 -16.77 -10.41
CA TYR A 17 -7.80 -18.07 -9.80
C TYR A 17 -6.51 -18.88 -9.67
N GLU A 18 -6.31 -19.49 -8.48
CA GLU A 18 -5.24 -20.46 -8.23
C GLU A 18 -5.75 -21.63 -7.40
N PHE A 19 -5.67 -22.83 -7.98
CA PHE A 19 -5.92 -24.06 -7.23
C PHE A 19 -4.67 -24.50 -6.46
N ASP A 20 -4.80 -24.69 -5.15
CA ASP A 20 -3.75 -25.20 -4.28
C ASP A 20 -4.38 -26.05 -3.17
N SER A 21 -4.19 -27.37 -3.26
CA SER A 21 -4.72 -28.33 -2.30
C SER A 21 -3.71 -28.75 -1.23
N SER A 22 -2.58 -28.06 -1.12
CA SER A 22 -1.56 -28.36 -0.10
C SER A 22 -2.08 -28.14 1.34
N MET A 23 -3.06 -27.24 1.50
CA MET A 23 -3.81 -27.05 2.74
C MET A 23 -5.31 -26.87 2.41
N PRO A 24 -6.21 -27.32 3.30
CA PRO A 24 -7.67 -27.18 3.07
C PRO A 24 -8.17 -25.77 3.37
N VAL A 25 -7.54 -24.75 2.78
CA VAL A 25 -7.87 -23.34 2.99
C VAL A 25 -8.31 -22.66 1.72
N VAL A 26 -9.11 -21.62 1.87
CA VAL A 26 -9.56 -20.75 0.77
C VAL A 26 -9.30 -19.30 1.14
N ASN A 27 -8.67 -18.57 0.23
CA ASN A 27 -8.59 -17.12 0.23
C ASN A 27 -9.47 -16.57 -0.88
N PHE A 28 -10.40 -15.70 -0.53
CA PHE A 28 -11.30 -15.05 -1.47
C PHE A 28 -11.27 -13.55 -1.24
N LYS A 29 -11.08 -12.76 -2.30
CA LYS A 29 -11.05 -11.29 -2.21
C LYS A 29 -11.92 -10.65 -3.27
N LEU A 30 -12.64 -9.61 -2.87
CA LEU A 30 -13.24 -8.62 -3.76
C LEU A 30 -12.39 -7.36 -3.68
N ILE A 31 -11.87 -6.87 -4.78
CA ILE A 31 -11.00 -5.69 -4.80
C ILE A 31 -11.53 -4.68 -5.82
N PHE A 32 -11.95 -3.52 -5.32
CA PHE A 32 -12.42 -2.40 -6.12
C PHE A 32 -11.25 -1.44 -6.37
N LYS A 33 -10.85 -1.32 -7.63
CA LYS A 33 -9.85 -0.33 -8.07
C LYS A 33 -10.45 1.07 -7.99
N ALA A 34 -9.62 2.09 -7.84
CA ALA A 34 -10.03 3.49 -7.77
C ALA A 34 -11.19 3.74 -6.78
N SER A 35 -11.12 3.07 -5.62
CA SER A 35 -12.11 3.17 -4.54
C SER A 35 -11.45 3.36 -3.17
N GLY A 36 -10.17 3.70 -3.14
CA GLY A 36 -9.42 4.01 -1.92
C GLY A 36 -9.46 5.50 -1.54
N SER A 37 -8.60 5.88 -0.59
CA SER A 37 -8.56 7.24 -0.06
C SER A 37 -8.16 8.30 -1.10
N VAL A 38 -7.43 7.94 -2.14
CA VAL A 38 -6.97 8.87 -3.19
C VAL A 38 -8.11 9.50 -3.97
N VAL A 39 -9.26 8.86 -4.07
CA VAL A 39 -10.44 9.39 -4.76
C VAL A 39 -11.44 10.13 -3.84
N ASN A 40 -11.17 10.20 -2.55
CA ASN A 40 -12.05 10.78 -1.53
C ASN A 40 -11.65 12.22 -1.13
N GLY A 41 -11.17 13.03 -2.08
CA GLY A 41 -10.55 14.32 -1.82
C GLY A 41 -11.32 15.30 -0.93
N LYS A 42 -12.66 15.26 -0.94
CA LYS A 42 -13.51 16.12 -0.09
C LYS A 42 -13.65 15.60 1.36
N PHE A 43 -13.50 14.29 1.56
CA PHE A 43 -13.71 13.61 2.83
C PHE A 43 -12.53 12.68 3.15
N PRO A 44 -11.33 13.21 3.46
CA PRO A 44 -10.22 12.38 3.89
C PRO A 44 -10.63 11.47 5.04
N GLY A 45 -10.31 10.17 4.93
CA GLY A 45 -10.72 9.17 5.92
C GLY A 45 -12.02 8.42 5.61
N LEU A 46 -12.80 8.84 4.61
CA LEU A 46 -14.11 8.22 4.31
C LEU A 46 -13.97 6.72 4.01
N ALA A 47 -13.08 6.31 3.12
CA ALA A 47 -12.87 4.89 2.80
C ALA A 47 -12.51 4.06 4.05
N ASN A 48 -11.62 4.58 4.91
CA ASN A 48 -11.25 3.92 6.16
C ASN A 48 -12.45 3.82 7.12
N LEU A 49 -13.22 4.90 7.27
CA LEU A 49 -14.41 4.93 8.12
C LEU A 49 -15.45 3.91 7.63
N VAL A 50 -15.72 3.85 6.33
CA VAL A 50 -16.66 2.88 5.74
C VAL A 50 -16.18 1.45 5.97
N ALA A 51 -14.90 1.16 5.77
CA ALA A 51 -14.34 -0.16 6.05
C ALA A 51 -14.53 -0.56 7.53
N LYS A 52 -14.26 0.36 8.46
CA LYS A 52 -14.48 0.13 9.89
C LYS A 52 -15.96 -0.08 10.24
N MET A 53 -16.88 0.67 9.61
CA MET A 53 -18.32 0.48 9.81
C MET A 53 -18.80 -0.89 9.28
N LEU A 54 -18.29 -1.35 8.14
CA LEU A 54 -18.62 -2.67 7.60
C LEU A 54 -18.08 -3.80 8.50
N ASN A 55 -16.96 -3.62 9.17
CA ASN A 55 -16.44 -4.58 10.15
C ASN A 55 -17.30 -4.62 11.47
N GLU A 56 -18.27 -3.73 11.63
CA GLU A 56 -19.26 -3.76 12.74
C GLU A 56 -20.45 -4.70 12.47
N GLY A 57 -20.38 -5.53 11.46
CA GLY A 57 -21.38 -6.53 11.11
C GLY A 57 -22.65 -5.95 10.46
N THR A 58 -23.77 -6.68 10.62
CA THR A 58 -25.02 -6.29 10.00
C THR A 58 -25.90 -5.45 10.90
N SER A 59 -26.81 -4.67 10.32
CA SER A 59 -27.80 -3.89 11.08
C SER A 59 -28.76 -4.76 11.89
N LYS A 60 -28.93 -6.05 11.53
CA LYS A 60 -29.81 -7.00 12.23
C LYS A 60 -29.12 -7.69 13.41
N LEU A 61 -27.88 -8.12 13.21
CA LEU A 61 -27.13 -8.90 14.23
C LEU A 61 -26.26 -8.01 15.11
N GLY A 62 -25.82 -6.85 14.59
CA GLY A 62 -24.80 -6.05 15.25
C GLY A 62 -23.43 -6.71 15.23
N VAL A 63 -22.46 -6.13 15.96
CA VAL A 63 -21.06 -6.55 15.91
C VAL A 63 -20.82 -7.89 16.60
N SER A 64 -21.35 -8.08 17.83
CA SER A 64 -21.01 -9.24 18.65
C SER A 64 -21.59 -10.55 18.09
N GLU A 65 -22.85 -10.55 17.70
CA GLU A 65 -23.49 -11.74 17.15
C GLU A 65 -22.89 -12.09 15.77
N PHE A 66 -22.65 -11.09 14.93
CA PHE A 66 -21.99 -11.31 13.62
C PHE A 66 -20.58 -11.88 13.79
N ALA A 67 -19.79 -11.35 14.73
CA ALA A 67 -18.46 -11.88 15.03
C ALA A 67 -18.53 -13.33 15.55
N ASN A 68 -19.45 -13.64 16.44
CA ASN A 68 -19.66 -15.00 16.95
C ASN A 68 -19.97 -15.99 15.82
N LEU A 69 -20.80 -15.60 14.84
CA LEU A 69 -21.10 -16.44 13.67
C LEU A 69 -19.85 -16.73 12.83
N LEU A 70 -18.97 -15.76 12.67
CA LEU A 70 -17.68 -15.93 11.97
C LEU A 70 -16.76 -16.87 12.74
N GLU A 71 -16.60 -16.65 14.05
CA GLU A 71 -15.71 -17.43 14.92
C GLU A 71 -16.13 -18.90 15.03
N LEU A 72 -17.44 -19.18 15.12
CA LEU A 72 -17.98 -20.55 15.20
C LEU A 72 -17.50 -21.46 14.07
N LYS A 73 -17.14 -20.91 12.93
CA LYS A 73 -16.69 -21.65 11.74
C LYS A 73 -15.27 -21.26 11.31
N ALA A 74 -14.51 -20.59 12.17
CA ALA A 74 -13.17 -20.12 11.84
C ALA A 74 -13.11 -19.35 10.49
N VAL A 75 -14.11 -18.51 10.24
CA VAL A 75 -14.15 -17.62 9.08
C VAL A 75 -13.56 -16.27 9.48
N ASN A 76 -12.47 -15.90 8.84
CA ASN A 76 -11.92 -14.55 8.94
C ASN A 76 -12.47 -13.73 7.77
N LEU A 77 -13.43 -12.86 8.04
CA LEU A 77 -13.97 -11.88 7.10
C LEU A 77 -13.50 -10.49 7.51
N SER A 78 -12.79 -9.82 6.62
CA SER A 78 -12.30 -8.47 6.84
C SER A 78 -12.65 -7.53 5.69
N VAL A 79 -12.89 -6.26 6.03
CA VAL A 79 -13.06 -5.17 5.06
C VAL A 79 -11.91 -4.21 5.25
N PHE A 80 -11.25 -3.85 4.16
CA PHE A 80 -10.05 -3.01 4.18
C PHE A 80 -10.13 -1.88 3.15
N SER A 81 -9.42 -0.80 3.45
CA SER A 81 -9.20 0.31 2.52
C SER A 81 -7.72 0.60 2.38
N GLY A 82 -7.29 0.90 1.17
CA GLY A 82 -5.95 1.39 0.85
C GLY A 82 -5.98 2.80 0.27
N PHE A 83 -4.86 3.28 -0.25
CA PHE A 83 -4.84 4.55 -0.98
C PHE A 83 -5.64 4.45 -2.28
N GLU A 84 -5.51 3.38 -3.03
CA GLU A 84 -6.07 3.21 -4.37
C GLU A 84 -7.24 2.23 -4.42
N THR A 85 -7.38 1.35 -3.43
CA THR A 85 -8.33 0.23 -3.46
C THR A 85 -9.19 0.18 -2.21
N PHE A 86 -10.36 -0.44 -2.37
CA PHE A 86 -11.22 -0.88 -1.29
C PHE A 86 -11.54 -2.36 -1.48
N GLY A 87 -11.67 -3.14 -0.41
CA GLY A 87 -11.91 -4.55 -0.61
C GLY A 87 -12.45 -5.32 0.59
N PHE A 88 -12.86 -6.55 0.28
CA PHE A 88 -13.35 -7.54 1.23
C PHE A 88 -12.49 -8.79 1.09
N GLU A 89 -12.18 -9.44 2.18
CA GLU A 89 -11.38 -10.67 2.18
C GLU A 89 -11.97 -11.69 3.11
N ILE A 90 -12.08 -12.93 2.61
CA ILE A 90 -12.44 -14.12 3.38
C ILE A 90 -11.22 -15.06 3.38
N ASN A 91 -10.79 -15.46 4.58
CA ASN A 91 -9.84 -16.56 4.80
C ASN A 91 -10.52 -17.59 5.68
N THR A 92 -10.62 -18.83 5.20
CA THR A 92 -11.31 -19.90 5.94
C THR A 92 -10.90 -21.28 5.47
N LEU A 93 -11.32 -22.32 6.19
CA LEU A 93 -11.26 -23.69 5.70
C LEU A 93 -12.23 -23.90 4.53
N LYS A 94 -11.87 -24.75 3.57
CA LYS A 94 -12.69 -24.99 2.38
C LYS A 94 -14.13 -25.42 2.68
N GLU A 95 -14.32 -26.23 3.72
CA GLU A 95 -15.65 -26.71 4.15
C GLU A 95 -16.55 -25.61 4.70
N ASN A 96 -15.99 -24.47 5.11
CA ASN A 96 -16.71 -23.32 5.65
C ASN A 96 -16.80 -22.14 4.66
N PHE A 97 -16.30 -22.30 3.43
CA PHE A 97 -16.27 -21.21 2.46
C PHE A 97 -17.66 -20.71 2.09
N ASP A 98 -18.60 -21.61 1.76
CA ASP A 98 -19.97 -21.22 1.41
C ASP A 98 -20.68 -20.52 2.57
N TYR A 99 -20.41 -20.96 3.81
CA TYR A 99 -20.92 -20.28 5.00
C TYR A 99 -20.36 -18.86 5.13
N GLY A 100 -19.05 -18.69 4.96
CA GLY A 100 -18.40 -17.38 4.98
C GLY A 100 -18.88 -16.45 3.85
N LEU A 101 -19.09 -17.00 2.65
CA LEU A 101 -19.64 -16.27 1.50
C LEU A 101 -21.06 -15.77 1.79
N ASN A 102 -21.91 -16.60 2.40
CA ASN A 102 -23.26 -16.22 2.81
C ASN A 102 -23.26 -15.11 3.87
N LEU A 103 -22.32 -15.13 4.81
CA LEU A 103 -22.16 -14.05 5.79
C LEU A 103 -21.71 -12.75 5.12
N LEU A 104 -20.80 -12.81 4.14
CA LEU A 104 -20.42 -11.63 3.34
C LEU A 104 -21.62 -11.08 2.58
N ILE A 105 -22.41 -11.92 1.92
CA ILE A 105 -23.64 -11.50 1.23
C ILE A 105 -24.62 -10.84 2.20
N SER A 106 -24.79 -11.42 3.39
CA SER A 106 -25.65 -10.85 4.44
C SER A 106 -25.16 -9.47 4.90
N LEU A 107 -23.84 -9.30 5.08
CA LEU A 107 -23.21 -8.04 5.40
C LEU A 107 -23.45 -6.98 4.32
N LEU A 108 -23.25 -7.34 3.05
CA LEU A 108 -23.42 -6.42 1.92
C LEU A 108 -24.87 -5.99 1.72
N LYS A 109 -25.84 -6.90 1.97
CA LYS A 109 -27.28 -6.58 1.87
C LYS A 109 -27.79 -5.72 3.03
N ASN A 110 -27.21 -5.86 4.21
CA ASN A 110 -27.71 -5.23 5.43
C ASN A 110 -26.56 -4.67 6.29
N PRO A 111 -25.70 -3.79 5.73
CA PRO A 111 -24.59 -3.24 6.52
C PRO A 111 -25.09 -2.43 7.72
N ASN A 112 -24.29 -2.40 8.79
CA ASN A 112 -24.66 -1.69 10.02
C ASN A 112 -24.42 -0.17 9.87
N PHE A 113 -25.02 0.43 8.83
CA PHE A 113 -24.94 1.87 8.57
C PHE A 113 -26.01 2.63 9.38
N THR A 114 -25.86 2.61 10.70
CA THR A 114 -26.70 3.35 11.65
C THR A 114 -25.97 4.56 12.22
N GLN A 115 -26.73 5.56 12.69
CA GLN A 115 -26.11 6.73 13.34
C GLN A 115 -25.28 6.31 14.56
N LYS A 116 -25.79 5.36 15.36
CA LYS A 116 -25.09 4.83 16.54
C LYS A 116 -23.72 4.21 16.16
N THR A 117 -23.66 3.44 15.07
CA THR A 117 -22.41 2.83 14.58
C THR A 117 -21.47 3.90 14.05
N LEU A 118 -21.98 4.86 13.29
CA LEU A 118 -21.18 5.98 12.79
C LEU A 118 -20.52 6.76 13.94
N ASP A 119 -21.30 7.12 14.96
CA ASP A 119 -20.79 7.88 16.11
C ASP A 119 -19.73 7.08 16.88
N LYS A 120 -19.96 5.78 17.08
CA LYS A 120 -18.98 4.86 17.67
C LYS A 120 -17.68 4.85 16.88
N ILE A 121 -17.76 4.64 15.55
CA ILE A 121 -16.58 4.53 14.69
C ILE A 121 -15.83 5.88 14.62
N LYS A 122 -16.53 7.00 14.52
CA LYS A 122 -15.91 8.33 14.62
C LYS A 122 -15.14 8.50 15.92
N THR A 123 -15.71 8.07 17.05
CA THR A 123 -15.03 8.13 18.35
C THR A 123 -13.76 7.29 18.37
N LEU A 124 -13.82 6.06 17.84
CA LEU A 124 -12.65 5.18 17.73
C LEU A 124 -11.56 5.78 16.82
N ILE A 125 -11.93 6.32 15.65
CA ILE A 125 -10.99 6.96 14.73
C ILE A 125 -10.35 8.19 15.37
N LYS A 126 -11.10 9.02 16.08
CA LYS A 126 -10.55 10.19 16.79
C LYS A 126 -9.57 9.76 17.89
N GLY A 127 -9.87 8.68 18.60
CA GLY A 127 -8.94 8.08 19.58
C GLY A 127 -7.65 7.60 18.90
N GLU A 128 -7.74 6.95 17.74
CA GLU A 128 -6.60 6.49 16.97
C GLU A 128 -5.77 7.69 16.44
N ILE A 129 -6.40 8.74 15.93
CA ILE A 129 -5.72 9.99 15.52
C ILE A 129 -5.00 10.62 16.72
N ALA A 130 -5.63 10.66 17.90
CA ALA A 130 -5.00 11.18 19.10
C ALA A 130 -3.79 10.35 19.54
N SER A 131 -3.89 9.02 19.48
CA SER A 131 -2.76 8.11 19.72
C SER A 131 -1.62 8.32 18.73
N ASN A 132 -1.93 8.46 17.44
CA ASN A 132 -0.95 8.71 16.40
C ASN A 132 -0.18 10.03 16.59
N ASN A 133 -0.73 11.00 17.31
CA ASN A 133 -0.04 12.25 17.68
C ASN A 133 1.12 12.05 18.69
N THR A 134 1.20 10.89 19.30
CA THR A 134 2.32 10.49 20.18
C THR A 134 3.26 9.48 19.52
N ASP A 135 2.93 9.01 18.32
CA ASP A 135 3.81 8.21 17.47
C ASP A 135 4.62 9.16 16.55
N PHE A 136 5.86 9.41 16.93
CA PHE A 136 6.71 10.38 16.25
C PHE A 136 7.20 9.90 14.88
N ASP A 137 7.28 8.59 14.68
CA ASP A 137 7.52 7.97 13.37
C ASP A 137 6.34 8.26 12.43
N TYR A 138 5.13 7.98 12.90
CA TYR A 138 3.91 8.28 12.16
C TYR A 138 3.77 9.78 11.82
N LEU A 139 4.04 10.66 12.80
CA LEU A 139 3.96 12.11 12.59
C LEU A 139 4.95 12.58 11.52
N SER A 140 6.22 12.14 11.60
CA SER A 140 7.24 12.54 10.64
C SER A 140 6.91 12.04 9.23
N ARG A 141 6.40 10.80 9.11
CA ARG A 141 5.97 10.23 7.83
C ARG A 141 4.77 10.97 7.23
N THR A 142 3.78 11.28 8.05
CA THR A 142 2.57 11.99 7.60
C THR A 142 2.93 13.41 7.15
N GLU A 143 3.80 14.09 7.88
CA GLU A 143 4.28 15.42 7.53
C GLU A 143 5.09 15.40 6.22
N LEU A 144 5.92 14.37 5.98
CA LEU A 144 6.59 14.21 4.69
C LEU A 144 5.57 14.09 3.55
N ASN A 145 4.51 13.28 3.71
CA ASN A 145 3.47 13.18 2.67
C ASN A 145 2.79 14.52 2.42
N ARG A 146 2.53 15.32 3.48
CA ARG A 146 2.01 16.68 3.35
C ARG A 146 2.92 17.57 2.51
N LEU A 147 4.22 17.51 2.71
CA LEU A 147 5.19 18.28 1.93
C LEU A 147 5.25 17.85 0.46
N LEU A 148 5.18 16.53 0.20
CA LEU A 148 5.29 15.98 -1.15
C LEU A 148 4.02 16.10 -1.98
N TYR A 149 2.83 16.22 -1.33
CA TYR A 149 1.53 16.13 -2.01
C TYR A 149 0.56 17.24 -1.60
N GLU A 150 1.08 18.39 -1.20
CA GLU A 150 0.30 19.55 -0.75
C GLU A 150 -0.84 19.89 -1.74
N ASN A 151 -2.03 20.19 -1.21
CA ASN A 151 -3.26 20.47 -1.95
C ASN A 151 -3.78 19.30 -2.82
N THR A 152 -3.43 18.06 -2.49
CA THR A 152 -3.95 16.87 -3.16
C THR A 152 -4.56 15.89 -2.16
N SER A 153 -5.24 14.85 -2.66
CA SER A 153 -5.80 13.81 -1.78
C SER A 153 -4.73 12.95 -1.07
N LEU A 154 -3.50 12.90 -1.57
CA LEU A 154 -2.39 12.18 -0.92
C LEU A 154 -1.71 12.98 0.20
N GLU A 155 -2.06 14.24 0.38
CA GLU A 155 -1.63 15.06 1.53
C GLU A 155 -2.11 14.47 2.86
N TYR A 156 -3.30 13.88 2.85
CA TYR A 156 -3.97 13.40 4.05
C TYR A 156 -3.64 11.92 4.34
N PRO A 157 -3.52 11.55 5.63
CA PRO A 157 -3.43 10.14 6.01
C PRO A 157 -4.74 9.39 5.67
N GLN A 158 -4.65 8.09 5.42
CA GLN A 158 -5.83 7.25 5.10
C GLN A 158 -6.90 7.29 6.20
N ILE A 159 -6.51 7.47 7.45
CA ILE A 159 -7.42 7.59 8.59
C ILE A 159 -8.20 8.92 8.60
N GLY A 160 -7.75 9.91 7.81
CA GLY A 160 -8.30 11.26 7.79
C GLY A 160 -7.74 12.17 8.89
N THR A 161 -8.42 13.30 9.10
CA THR A 161 -8.12 14.28 10.15
C THR A 161 -9.33 14.43 11.06
N LEU A 162 -9.14 14.99 12.26
CA LEU A 162 -10.26 15.25 13.19
C LEU A 162 -11.38 16.04 12.48
N GLU A 163 -11.00 17.08 11.74
CA GLU A 163 -11.95 17.94 11.01
C GLU A 163 -12.70 17.18 9.91
N SER A 164 -11.99 16.38 9.10
CA SER A 164 -12.62 15.62 8.02
C SER A 164 -13.56 14.54 8.53
N ILE A 165 -13.19 13.84 9.61
CA ILE A 165 -14.01 12.79 10.24
C ILE A 165 -15.31 13.40 10.81
N ASP A 166 -15.26 14.60 11.38
CA ASP A 166 -16.47 15.27 11.87
C ASP A 166 -17.47 15.56 10.76
N LYS A 167 -17.01 15.90 9.58
CA LYS A 167 -17.85 16.26 8.42
C LYS A 167 -18.52 15.08 7.73
N ILE A 168 -18.04 13.85 7.94
CA ILE A 168 -18.59 12.65 7.30
C ILE A 168 -19.92 12.29 8.00
N GLY A 169 -21.00 12.21 7.24
CA GLY A 169 -22.31 11.75 7.68
C GLY A 169 -22.69 10.38 7.12
N LEU A 170 -23.88 9.88 7.47
CA LEU A 170 -24.40 8.62 6.92
C LEU A 170 -24.65 8.68 5.40
N ASN A 171 -24.90 9.87 4.85
CA ASN A 171 -25.11 10.02 3.41
C ASN A 171 -23.81 9.73 2.66
N GLU A 172 -22.70 10.33 3.09
CA GLU A 172 -21.37 10.11 2.50
C GLU A 172 -20.95 8.64 2.61
N VAL A 173 -21.25 7.97 3.74
CA VAL A 173 -21.00 6.53 3.93
C VAL A 173 -21.77 5.70 2.92
N LYS A 174 -23.07 5.97 2.75
CA LYS A 174 -23.94 5.24 1.81
C LYS A 174 -23.56 5.52 0.35
N GLU A 175 -23.29 6.77 0.00
CA GLU A 175 -22.84 7.17 -1.33
C GLU A 175 -21.53 6.48 -1.70
N PHE A 176 -20.57 6.42 -0.78
CA PHE A 176 -19.32 5.69 -0.98
C PHE A 176 -19.56 4.20 -1.24
N PHE A 177 -20.38 3.56 -0.41
CA PHE A 177 -20.69 2.13 -0.56
C PHE A 177 -21.43 1.84 -1.87
N ASP A 178 -22.38 2.68 -2.24
CA ASP A 178 -23.14 2.60 -3.50
C ASP A 178 -22.28 2.83 -4.75
N ALA A 179 -21.14 3.53 -4.58
CA ALA A 179 -20.16 3.78 -5.64
C ALA A 179 -19.10 2.67 -5.79
N LEU A 180 -19.21 1.58 -5.07
CA LEU A 180 -18.44 0.36 -5.31
C LEU A 180 -18.99 -0.37 -6.54
N PHE A 181 -18.65 0.12 -7.73
CA PHE A 181 -19.19 -0.36 -8.99
C PHE A 181 -18.47 -1.62 -9.49
N LEU A 182 -19.25 -2.53 -10.12
CA LEU A 182 -18.74 -3.78 -10.69
C LEU A 182 -17.67 -3.56 -11.77
N GLU A 183 -17.68 -2.42 -12.46
CA GLU A 183 -16.70 -2.04 -13.48
C GLU A 183 -15.27 -1.82 -12.89
N ASN A 184 -15.19 -1.58 -11.59
CA ASN A 184 -13.92 -1.44 -10.87
C ASN A 184 -13.50 -2.72 -10.13
N LEU A 185 -14.37 -3.74 -10.09
CA LEU A 185 -14.15 -4.98 -9.36
C LEU A 185 -13.22 -5.93 -10.11
N PHE A 186 -12.30 -6.54 -9.39
CA PHE A 186 -11.73 -7.83 -9.73
C PHE A 186 -11.75 -8.75 -8.50
N ILE A 187 -11.77 -10.04 -8.76
CA ILE A 187 -11.90 -11.08 -7.74
C ILE A 187 -10.62 -11.90 -7.68
N VAL A 188 -10.21 -12.29 -6.49
CA VAL A 188 -9.15 -13.29 -6.27
C VAL A 188 -9.78 -14.48 -5.58
N LEU A 189 -9.54 -15.68 -6.09
CA LEU A 189 -9.96 -16.95 -5.50
C LEU A 189 -8.79 -17.92 -5.53
N ALA A 190 -8.34 -18.35 -4.38
CA ALA A 190 -7.24 -19.30 -4.32
C ALA A 190 -7.39 -20.29 -3.16
N GLY A 191 -6.79 -21.46 -3.31
CA GLY A 191 -6.80 -22.51 -2.31
C GLY A 191 -7.43 -23.81 -2.81
N ASP A 192 -7.85 -24.66 -1.87
CA ASP A 192 -8.49 -25.95 -2.18
C ASP A 192 -9.97 -25.77 -2.54
N ILE A 193 -10.23 -25.08 -3.63
CA ILE A 193 -11.57 -24.78 -4.12
C ILE A 193 -11.57 -24.80 -5.65
N LYS A 194 -12.68 -25.25 -6.26
CA LYS A 194 -12.84 -25.24 -7.71
C LYS A 194 -13.19 -23.82 -8.21
N GLU A 195 -12.82 -23.52 -9.45
CA GLU A 195 -13.10 -22.22 -10.07
C GLU A 195 -14.58 -21.94 -10.35
N ASN A 196 -15.39 -22.99 -10.48
CA ASN A 196 -16.82 -22.89 -10.82
C ASN A 196 -17.66 -22.67 -9.56
N ILE A 197 -17.54 -21.50 -8.97
CA ILE A 197 -18.40 -21.04 -7.87
C ILE A 197 -19.47 -20.10 -8.39
N ASP A 198 -20.68 -20.22 -7.85
CA ASP A 198 -21.77 -19.29 -8.17
C ASP A 198 -21.62 -18.00 -7.32
N LEU A 199 -21.31 -16.90 -7.99
CA LEU A 199 -21.16 -15.58 -7.37
C LEU A 199 -22.32 -14.63 -7.72
N ASN A 200 -23.37 -15.10 -8.38
CA ASN A 200 -24.47 -14.25 -8.85
C ASN A 200 -25.14 -13.47 -7.71
N GLU A 201 -25.40 -14.12 -6.59
CA GLU A 201 -26.02 -13.47 -5.43
C GLU A 201 -25.11 -12.41 -4.82
N LEU A 202 -23.81 -12.69 -4.72
CA LEU A 202 -22.82 -11.75 -4.25
C LEU A 202 -22.70 -10.53 -5.17
N LEU A 203 -22.59 -10.75 -6.47
CA LEU A 203 -22.46 -9.68 -7.46
C LEU A 203 -23.72 -8.80 -7.55
N ASN A 204 -24.91 -9.36 -7.27
CA ASN A 204 -26.15 -8.60 -7.17
C ASN A 204 -26.16 -7.58 -6.01
N CYS A 205 -25.26 -7.69 -5.04
CA CYS A 205 -25.11 -6.69 -3.96
C CYS A 205 -24.48 -5.38 -4.43
N PHE A 206 -23.85 -5.36 -5.61
CA PHE A 206 -23.18 -4.18 -6.16
C PHE A 206 -23.89 -3.65 -7.40
N LYS A 207 -23.71 -2.34 -7.65
CA LYS A 207 -24.32 -1.64 -8.78
C LYS A 207 -23.39 -1.65 -10.00
N ASN A 208 -24.01 -1.58 -11.18
CA ASN A 208 -23.28 -1.12 -12.36
C ASN A 208 -23.21 0.40 -12.34
N GLY A 209 -22.12 0.96 -12.82
CA GLY A 209 -21.92 2.40 -12.87
C GLY A 209 -20.84 2.80 -13.85
N ASN A 210 -20.29 3.98 -13.70
CA ASN A 210 -19.17 4.42 -14.49
C ASN A 210 -17.87 3.92 -13.86
N LYS A 211 -16.96 3.41 -14.67
CA LYS A 211 -15.64 3.04 -14.21
C LYS A 211 -14.91 4.24 -13.61
N ASN A 212 -14.57 4.15 -12.34
CA ASN A 212 -13.74 5.16 -11.69
C ASN A 212 -12.30 5.05 -12.21
N ASN A 213 -11.64 6.18 -12.38
CA ASN A 213 -10.24 6.25 -12.76
C ASN A 213 -9.40 6.79 -11.58
N LEU A 214 -8.18 6.25 -11.45
CA LEU A 214 -7.22 6.79 -10.50
C LEU A 214 -6.60 8.08 -11.07
N PRO A 215 -6.56 9.19 -10.31
CA PRO A 215 -5.76 10.33 -10.68
C PRO A 215 -4.27 9.98 -10.55
N PHE A 216 -3.44 10.43 -11.47
CA PHE A 216 -2.00 10.47 -11.22
C PHE A 216 -1.64 11.80 -10.58
N ILE A 217 -1.10 11.74 -9.38
CA ILE A 217 -0.71 12.89 -8.55
C ILE A 217 0.82 12.98 -8.58
N LYS A 218 1.32 14.05 -9.17
CA LYS A 218 2.76 14.29 -9.25
C LYS A 218 3.31 14.60 -7.86
N THR A 219 4.42 13.95 -7.51
CA THR A 219 5.20 14.31 -6.32
C THR A 219 5.86 15.67 -6.54
N SER A 220 5.83 16.55 -5.52
CA SER A 220 6.40 17.89 -5.60
C SER A 220 7.89 17.86 -5.90
N ASP A 221 8.34 18.73 -6.82
CA ASP A 221 9.77 18.93 -7.13
C ASP A 221 10.42 19.95 -6.16
N GLU A 222 9.64 20.60 -5.29
CA GLU A 222 10.14 21.58 -4.35
C GLU A 222 10.88 20.91 -3.20
N GLN A 223 12.02 21.51 -2.82
CA GLN A 223 12.78 21.08 -1.65
C GLN A 223 12.23 21.80 -0.41
N LYS A 224 11.49 21.05 0.42
CA LYS A 224 10.86 21.58 1.64
C LYS A 224 11.50 20.95 2.87
N LEU A 225 11.57 21.72 3.97
CA LEU A 225 12.02 21.25 5.26
C LEU A 225 11.02 21.64 6.33
N SER A 226 10.49 20.65 7.02
CA SER A 226 9.56 20.85 8.13
C SER A 226 10.16 20.32 9.43
N PHE A 227 10.11 21.15 10.47
CA PHE A 227 10.49 20.77 11.83
C PHE A 227 9.26 20.78 12.72
N VAL A 228 8.96 19.62 13.32
CA VAL A 228 7.90 19.47 14.31
C VAL A 228 8.55 19.28 15.69
N LYS A 229 8.44 20.30 16.53
CA LYS A 229 9.00 20.23 17.89
C LYS A 229 8.12 19.38 18.80
N LYS A 230 8.70 18.35 19.41
CA LYS A 230 8.07 17.45 20.39
C LYS A 230 9.07 17.15 21.51
N GLN A 231 8.56 16.75 22.66
CA GLN A 231 9.42 16.29 23.76
C GLN A 231 9.88 14.85 23.49
N VAL A 232 11.01 14.71 22.80
CA VAL A 232 11.57 13.42 22.37
C VAL A 232 13.08 13.40 22.56
N GLU A 233 13.62 12.22 22.83
CA GLU A 233 15.07 12.03 23.04
C GLU A 233 15.86 11.91 21.73
N GLN A 234 15.19 11.54 20.65
CA GLN A 234 15.81 11.31 19.34
C GLN A 234 15.04 12.06 18.25
N ALA A 235 15.73 12.40 17.17
CA ALA A 235 15.12 12.97 15.97
C ALA A 235 14.63 11.87 15.03
N TYR A 236 13.39 11.96 14.61
CA TYR A 236 12.76 11.12 13.59
C TYR A 236 12.77 11.88 12.26
N ILE A 237 13.53 11.39 11.30
CA ILE A 237 13.76 12.05 10.02
C ILE A 237 13.18 11.21 8.91
N TYR A 238 12.15 11.74 8.24
CA TYR A 238 11.68 11.22 6.96
C TYR A 238 12.13 12.13 5.83
N PHE A 239 12.51 11.55 4.72
CA PHE A 239 12.89 12.27 3.52
C PHE A 239 12.28 11.65 2.28
N GLY A 240 12.07 12.46 1.24
CA GLY A 240 11.52 11.96 -0.01
C GLY A 240 11.65 12.96 -1.14
N ALA A 241 11.55 12.46 -2.35
CA ALA A 241 11.68 13.23 -3.58
C ALA A 241 10.82 12.58 -4.69
N PRO A 242 10.53 13.30 -5.79
CA PRO A 242 9.95 12.66 -6.97
C PRO A 242 10.89 11.59 -7.53
N TYR A 243 10.30 10.54 -8.11
CA TYR A 243 11.05 9.50 -8.83
C TYR A 243 10.21 9.07 -10.04
N ASN A 244 10.39 9.78 -11.15
CA ASN A 244 9.53 9.72 -12.33
C ASN A 244 10.03 8.68 -13.34
N VAL A 245 9.97 7.41 -12.96
CA VAL A 245 10.51 6.30 -13.74
C VAL A 245 9.46 5.78 -14.71
N LYS A 246 9.85 5.57 -15.96
CA LYS A 246 9.00 4.89 -16.95
C LYS A 246 8.74 3.45 -16.54
N LYS A 247 7.54 2.94 -16.85
CA LYS A 247 7.08 1.61 -16.44
C LYS A 247 8.06 0.50 -16.84
N ASP A 248 8.60 0.56 -18.04
CA ASP A 248 9.56 -0.42 -18.59
C ASP A 248 10.96 -0.34 -17.96
N GLU A 249 11.28 0.72 -17.23
CA GLU A 249 12.55 0.94 -16.53
C GLU A 249 12.46 0.77 -15.00
N ILE A 250 11.28 0.49 -14.43
CA ILE A 250 11.10 0.30 -12.98
C ILE A 250 12.05 -0.77 -12.43
N PHE A 251 12.38 -1.80 -13.22
CA PHE A 251 13.36 -2.82 -12.80
C PHE A 251 14.75 -2.24 -12.53
N LYS A 252 15.20 -1.24 -13.31
CA LYS A 252 16.46 -0.53 -13.07
C LYS A 252 16.39 0.29 -11.77
N ALA A 253 15.27 0.98 -11.55
CA ALA A 253 15.03 1.72 -10.31
C ALA A 253 15.06 0.81 -9.08
N ASN A 254 14.46 -0.38 -9.17
CA ASN A 254 14.48 -1.36 -8.09
C ASN A 254 15.91 -1.86 -7.78
N VAL A 255 16.74 -2.10 -8.80
CA VAL A 255 18.16 -2.46 -8.61
C VAL A 255 18.94 -1.28 -8.01
N ALA A 256 18.75 -0.08 -8.54
CA ALA A 256 19.41 1.15 -8.07
C ALA A 256 19.10 1.42 -6.59
N ILE A 257 17.81 1.37 -6.20
CA ILE A 257 17.41 1.65 -4.83
C ILE A 257 17.77 0.51 -3.88
N PHE A 258 17.84 -0.73 -4.35
CA PHE A 258 18.33 -1.85 -3.58
C PHE A 258 19.78 -1.62 -3.13
N ILE A 259 20.65 -1.23 -4.05
CA ILE A 259 22.05 -0.89 -3.76
C ILE A 259 22.14 0.33 -2.84
N PHE A 260 21.34 1.36 -3.12
CA PHE A 260 21.43 2.63 -2.41
C PHE A 260 20.93 2.55 -0.97
N GLY A 261 19.74 1.96 -0.72
CA GLY A 261 19.13 2.07 0.60
C GLY A 261 18.21 0.95 1.05
N SER A 262 17.80 -0.02 0.18
CA SER A 262 16.82 -1.01 0.60
C SER A 262 17.37 -2.41 0.93
N SER A 263 18.64 -2.67 0.68
CA SER A 263 19.30 -3.95 1.00
C SER A 263 19.70 -4.12 2.48
N GLY A 264 19.34 -3.18 3.34
CA GLY A 264 19.72 -3.23 4.75
C GLY A 264 21.22 -3.00 4.93
N PHE A 265 21.91 -3.86 5.67
CA PHE A 265 23.33 -3.70 6.03
C PHE A 265 24.29 -3.58 4.82
N GLY A 266 23.91 -4.09 3.68
CA GLY A 266 24.73 -3.98 2.45
C GLY A 266 24.48 -2.71 1.64
N SER A 267 23.59 -1.82 2.08
CA SER A 267 23.27 -0.58 1.34
C SER A 267 24.27 0.53 1.61
N ARG A 268 24.45 1.43 0.62
CA ARG A 268 25.34 2.60 0.76
C ARG A 268 24.94 3.51 1.91
N LEU A 269 23.65 3.78 2.07
CA LEU A 269 23.17 4.62 3.18
C LEU A 269 23.52 4.02 4.53
N MET A 270 23.34 2.69 4.68
CA MET A 270 23.65 2.02 5.93
C MET A 270 25.17 2.05 6.21
N GLU A 271 25.99 1.79 5.20
CA GLU A 271 27.43 1.85 5.31
C GLU A 271 27.92 3.24 5.74
N GLU A 272 27.45 4.30 5.08
CA GLU A 272 27.90 5.66 5.36
C GLU A 272 27.40 6.22 6.70
N ILE A 273 26.14 5.95 7.05
CA ILE A 273 25.50 6.58 8.20
C ILE A 273 25.70 5.78 9.47
N ARG A 274 25.53 4.44 9.40
CA ARG A 274 25.67 3.59 10.57
C ARG A 274 27.12 3.15 10.78
N VAL A 275 27.73 2.51 9.77
CA VAL A 275 29.01 1.83 9.94
C VAL A 275 30.15 2.83 10.09
N LYS A 276 30.25 3.81 9.19
CA LYS A 276 31.37 4.78 9.18
C LYS A 276 31.18 5.91 10.18
N ARG A 277 29.95 6.37 10.44
CA ARG A 277 29.70 7.57 11.25
C ARG A 277 29.00 7.32 12.56
N GLY A 278 28.35 6.18 12.73
CA GLY A 278 27.58 5.88 13.95
C GLY A 278 26.40 6.83 14.22
N LEU A 279 25.89 7.51 13.17
CA LEU A 279 24.83 8.51 13.32
C LEU A 279 23.46 7.89 13.61
N ALA A 280 23.20 6.66 13.14
CA ALA A 280 21.92 5.99 13.35
C ALA A 280 22.09 4.48 13.51
N TYR A 281 21.14 3.85 14.21
CA TYR A 281 21.06 2.39 14.25
C TYR A 281 20.58 1.82 12.91
N SER A 282 19.65 2.50 12.26
CA SER A 282 19.06 2.09 10.99
C SER A 282 18.74 3.30 10.12
N ILE A 283 19.01 3.16 8.84
CA ILE A 283 18.55 4.05 7.79
C ILE A 283 18.17 3.21 6.58
N TYR A 284 17.13 3.63 5.87
CA TYR A 284 16.78 3.02 4.59
C TYR A 284 16.21 4.05 3.61
N ALA A 285 16.26 3.71 2.33
CA ALA A 285 15.52 4.38 1.28
C ALA A 285 14.77 3.33 0.45
N ARG A 286 13.57 3.67 0.01
CA ARG A 286 12.68 2.85 -0.80
C ARG A 286 12.09 3.67 -1.94
N ALA A 287 11.61 3.00 -2.97
CA ALA A 287 10.84 3.62 -4.05
C ALA A 287 9.45 3.02 -4.12
N ASP A 288 8.47 3.87 -4.27
CA ASP A 288 7.08 3.49 -4.51
C ASP A 288 6.71 3.88 -5.94
N PHE A 289 6.20 2.91 -6.71
CA PHE A 289 5.68 3.09 -8.05
C PHE A 289 4.23 2.60 -8.08
N GLY A 290 3.30 3.48 -7.67
CA GLY A 290 1.87 3.23 -7.69
C GLY A 290 1.22 3.69 -9.00
N LEU A 291 -0.06 3.40 -9.16
CA LEU A 291 -0.86 3.93 -10.27
C LEU A 291 -1.20 5.41 -10.07
N SER A 292 -1.28 5.85 -8.80
CA SER A 292 -1.63 7.23 -8.44
C SER A 292 -0.44 8.14 -8.23
N SER A 293 0.73 7.64 -7.91
CA SER A 293 1.93 8.44 -7.66
C SER A 293 3.20 7.60 -7.67
N SER A 294 4.34 8.27 -7.81
CA SER A 294 5.66 7.66 -7.68
C SER A 294 6.59 8.56 -6.87
N LYS A 295 7.42 7.97 -6.02
CA LYS A 295 8.40 8.69 -5.20
C LYS A 295 9.54 7.78 -4.74
N ILE A 296 10.67 8.39 -4.40
CA ILE A 296 11.65 7.81 -3.49
C ILE A 296 11.41 8.39 -2.09
N TRP A 297 11.55 7.59 -1.06
CA TRP A 297 11.43 8.03 0.32
C TRP A 297 12.30 7.19 1.24
N GLY A 298 12.63 7.71 2.40
CA GLY A 298 13.41 6.98 3.38
C GLY A 298 13.20 7.53 4.80
N TYR A 299 13.81 6.83 5.74
CA TYR A 299 13.70 7.10 7.16
C TYR A 299 14.99 6.82 7.89
N MET A 300 15.27 7.62 8.89
CA MET A 300 16.26 7.33 9.92
C MET A 300 15.86 7.94 11.26
N GLN A 301 16.45 7.40 12.31
CA GLN A 301 16.35 7.93 13.66
C GLN A 301 17.77 8.18 14.20
N THR A 302 17.99 9.36 14.75
CA THR A 302 19.30 9.80 15.25
C THR A 302 19.15 10.61 16.53
N LYS A 303 20.26 10.94 17.19
CA LYS A 303 20.25 11.88 18.32
C LYS A 303 19.83 13.27 17.86
N ASN A 304 19.15 14.03 18.74
CA ASN A 304 18.69 15.38 18.42
C ASN A 304 19.83 16.30 17.95
N GLU A 305 20.99 16.24 18.60
CA GLU A 305 22.16 17.03 18.25
C GLU A 305 22.80 16.66 16.91
N SER A 306 22.54 15.45 16.40
CA SER A 306 23.13 14.95 15.14
C SER A 306 22.20 15.10 13.93
N LYS A 307 21.00 15.67 14.10
CA LYS A 307 19.98 15.71 13.03
C LYS A 307 20.45 16.45 11.78
N ASP A 308 21.10 17.60 11.96
CA ASP A 308 21.55 18.43 10.84
C ASP A 308 22.69 17.76 10.07
N ASP A 309 23.64 17.15 10.79
CA ASP A 309 24.71 16.35 10.17
C ASP A 309 24.13 15.17 9.39
N ALA A 310 23.14 14.48 9.96
CA ALA A 310 22.47 13.37 9.31
C ALA A 310 21.77 13.79 8.00
N ILE A 311 21.04 14.90 8.00
CA ILE A 311 20.42 15.47 6.80
C ILE A 311 21.47 15.80 5.73
N ASN A 312 22.59 16.43 6.14
CA ASN A 312 23.66 16.78 5.22
C ASN A 312 24.34 15.54 4.62
N VAL A 313 24.54 14.49 5.41
CA VAL A 313 25.09 13.22 4.92
C VAL A 313 24.11 12.56 3.94
N ILE A 314 22.81 12.52 4.23
CA ILE A 314 21.81 11.99 3.30
C ILE A 314 21.88 12.73 1.96
N LYS A 315 21.83 14.06 1.96
CA LYS A 315 21.93 14.88 0.74
C LYS A 315 23.22 14.60 -0.04
N SER A 316 24.33 14.50 0.66
CA SER A 316 25.63 14.20 0.07
C SER A 316 25.65 12.81 -0.59
N GLU A 317 25.07 11.80 0.05
CA GLU A 317 25.02 10.44 -0.50
C GLU A 317 24.11 10.34 -1.72
N PHE A 318 22.96 11.02 -1.74
CA PHE A 318 22.13 11.14 -2.93
C PHE A 318 22.90 11.79 -4.10
N LEU A 319 23.61 12.90 -3.83
CA LEU A 319 24.42 13.59 -4.83
C LEU A 319 25.54 12.68 -5.38
N LYS A 320 26.26 11.96 -4.51
CA LYS A 320 27.30 11.02 -4.92
C LYS A 320 26.72 9.87 -5.74
N PHE A 321 25.56 9.36 -5.34
CA PHE A 321 24.87 8.28 -6.04
C PHE A 321 24.51 8.67 -7.46
N VAL A 322 23.89 9.82 -7.66
CA VAL A 322 23.53 10.34 -8.99
C VAL A 322 24.79 10.66 -9.82
N LYS A 323 25.79 11.31 -9.22
CA LYS A 323 27.00 11.76 -9.94
C LYS A 323 27.92 10.60 -10.32
N ASN A 324 28.15 9.66 -9.42
CA ASN A 324 29.18 8.64 -9.56
C ASN A 324 28.60 7.27 -10.01
N GLY A 325 27.27 7.06 -9.86
CA GLY A 325 26.64 5.77 -10.13
C GLY A 325 27.03 4.70 -9.11
N VAL A 326 27.00 3.45 -9.54
CA VAL A 326 27.32 2.25 -8.75
C VAL A 326 28.50 1.50 -9.35
N SER A 327 29.14 0.64 -8.54
CA SER A 327 30.22 -0.24 -8.98
C SER A 327 29.72 -1.57 -9.54
N GLN A 328 30.60 -2.30 -10.24
CA GLN A 328 30.29 -3.62 -10.76
C GLN A 328 29.99 -4.63 -9.64
N ASP A 329 30.71 -4.54 -8.51
CA ASP A 329 30.52 -5.45 -7.36
C ASP A 329 29.17 -5.21 -6.69
N GLU A 330 28.74 -3.95 -6.54
CA GLU A 330 27.42 -3.60 -6.02
C GLU A 330 26.32 -4.14 -6.93
N LEU A 331 26.45 -3.98 -8.26
CA LEU A 331 25.50 -4.51 -9.23
C LEU A 331 25.44 -6.04 -9.17
N ASN A 332 26.56 -6.73 -9.09
CA ASN A 332 26.62 -8.19 -9.00
C ASN A 332 25.97 -8.70 -7.74
N SER A 333 26.26 -8.07 -6.59
CA SER A 333 25.65 -8.40 -5.30
C SER A 333 24.14 -8.20 -5.30
N ALA A 334 23.66 -7.08 -5.86
CA ALA A 334 22.23 -6.79 -6.00
C ALA A 334 21.53 -7.82 -6.87
N LYS A 335 22.11 -8.17 -8.02
CA LYS A 335 21.56 -9.22 -8.90
C LYS A 335 21.43 -10.55 -8.17
N ASN A 336 22.50 -11.02 -7.53
CA ASN A 336 22.50 -12.28 -6.82
C ASN A 336 21.39 -12.36 -5.76
N PHE A 337 21.21 -11.29 -4.99
CA PHE A 337 20.18 -11.24 -3.96
C PHE A 337 18.77 -11.20 -4.57
N LEU A 338 18.52 -10.28 -5.51
CA LEU A 338 17.20 -10.10 -6.11
C LEU A 338 16.73 -11.34 -6.86
N LEU A 339 17.63 -12.01 -7.59
CA LEU A 339 17.31 -13.25 -8.30
C LEU A 339 17.05 -14.41 -7.32
N GLY A 340 17.82 -14.50 -6.24
CA GLY A 340 17.67 -15.56 -5.23
C GLY A 340 16.43 -15.42 -4.36
N SER A 341 16.07 -14.17 -3.98
CA SER A 341 14.96 -13.91 -3.04
C SER A 341 13.58 -14.27 -3.58
N VAL A 342 13.40 -14.28 -4.89
CA VAL A 342 12.10 -14.56 -5.53
C VAL A 342 11.62 -15.99 -5.30
N VAL A 343 12.54 -16.94 -5.18
CA VAL A 343 12.18 -18.35 -4.89
C VAL A 343 11.39 -18.42 -3.59
N LEU A 344 11.86 -17.73 -2.55
CA LEU A 344 11.19 -17.69 -1.24
C LEU A 344 9.83 -17.00 -1.32
N GLN A 345 9.70 -15.95 -2.14
CA GLN A 345 8.41 -15.25 -2.31
C GLN A 345 7.33 -16.12 -2.96
N LYS A 346 7.73 -17.07 -3.81
CA LYS A 346 6.82 -17.98 -4.52
C LYS A 346 6.49 -19.27 -3.75
N GLU A 347 7.16 -19.54 -2.65
CA GLU A 347 7.01 -20.78 -1.90
C GLU A 347 5.57 -20.96 -1.39
N THR A 348 4.99 -19.93 -0.81
CA THR A 348 3.64 -19.99 -0.27
C THR A 348 2.57 -19.61 -1.30
N MET A 349 1.37 -20.18 -1.17
CA MET A 349 0.20 -19.77 -1.95
C MET A 349 -0.04 -18.26 -1.87
N PHE A 350 0.00 -17.68 -0.68
CA PHE A 350 -0.19 -16.24 -0.47
C PHE A 350 0.88 -15.39 -1.17
N GLY A 351 2.13 -15.85 -1.18
CA GLY A 351 3.21 -15.19 -1.92
C GLY A 351 2.93 -15.15 -3.42
N ARG A 352 2.50 -16.29 -4.00
CA ARG A 352 2.14 -16.38 -5.42
C ARG A 352 0.93 -15.52 -5.77
N ILE A 353 -0.12 -15.53 -4.92
CA ILE A 353 -1.30 -14.67 -5.07
C ILE A 353 -0.90 -13.20 -5.10
N ASN A 354 -0.11 -12.75 -4.14
CA ASN A 354 0.28 -11.35 -4.04
C ASN A 354 1.07 -10.88 -5.28
N ILE A 355 1.96 -11.71 -5.81
CA ILE A 355 2.68 -11.42 -7.05
C ILE A 355 1.70 -11.22 -8.21
N LYS A 356 0.81 -12.19 -8.44
CA LYS A 356 -0.13 -12.17 -9.57
C LYS A 356 -1.21 -11.08 -9.43
N GLN A 357 -1.67 -10.83 -8.20
CA GLN A 357 -2.57 -9.73 -7.90
C GLN A 357 -1.92 -8.38 -8.22
N LYS A 358 -0.64 -8.21 -7.86
CA LYS A 358 0.13 -6.99 -8.17
C LYS A 358 0.31 -6.83 -9.67
N GLU A 359 0.73 -7.87 -10.40
CA GLU A 359 0.86 -7.84 -11.86
C GLU A 359 -0.46 -7.39 -12.51
N PHE A 360 -1.58 -8.04 -12.14
CA PHE A 360 -2.89 -7.68 -12.67
C PHE A 360 -3.30 -6.25 -12.31
N TYR A 361 -3.09 -5.85 -11.05
CA TYR A 361 -3.44 -4.51 -10.57
C TYR A 361 -2.70 -3.41 -11.34
N MET A 362 -1.40 -3.62 -11.59
CA MET A 362 -0.53 -2.71 -12.35
C MET A 362 -0.79 -2.74 -13.87
N GLY A 363 -1.76 -3.53 -14.34
CA GLY A 363 -2.07 -3.69 -15.75
C GLY A 363 -0.97 -4.41 -16.52
N GLU A 364 -0.29 -5.35 -15.87
CA GLU A 364 0.75 -6.20 -16.44
C GLU A 364 0.19 -7.57 -16.78
N GLU A 365 0.84 -8.26 -17.69
CA GLU A 365 0.54 -9.66 -18.00
C GLU A 365 1.14 -10.57 -16.91
N PHE A 366 0.50 -11.70 -16.65
CA PHE A 366 1.07 -12.71 -15.77
C PHE A 366 2.43 -13.18 -16.32
N GLY A 367 3.41 -13.27 -15.43
CA GLY A 367 4.80 -13.55 -15.78
C GLY A 367 5.69 -12.31 -15.89
N GLU A 368 5.19 -11.10 -15.54
CA GLU A 368 6.03 -9.89 -15.56
C GLU A 368 7.15 -9.96 -14.53
N LEU A 369 6.92 -10.62 -13.39
CA LEU A 369 8.00 -10.85 -12.43
C LEU A 369 9.14 -11.64 -13.06
N GLU A 370 8.84 -12.72 -13.79
CA GLU A 370 9.84 -13.56 -14.49
C GLU A 370 10.57 -12.75 -15.57
N ARG A 371 9.84 -11.98 -16.38
CA ARG A 371 10.44 -11.07 -17.38
C ARG A 371 11.32 -10.01 -16.72
N THR A 372 10.88 -9.47 -15.60
CA THR A 372 11.68 -8.50 -14.81
C THR A 372 12.98 -9.12 -14.30
N LEU A 373 12.97 -10.37 -13.84
CA LEU A 373 14.18 -11.07 -13.41
C LEU A 373 15.17 -11.29 -14.58
N GLU A 374 14.69 -11.65 -15.75
CA GLU A 374 15.56 -11.74 -16.94
C GLU A 374 16.14 -10.38 -17.33
N LYS A 375 15.37 -9.30 -17.27
CA LYS A 375 15.88 -7.93 -17.46
C LYS A 375 16.96 -7.57 -16.43
N ILE A 376 16.75 -7.91 -15.15
CA ILE A 376 17.75 -7.68 -14.08
C ILE A 376 19.02 -8.49 -14.36
N LYS A 377 18.88 -9.76 -14.75
CA LYS A 377 20.01 -10.62 -15.08
C LYS A 377 20.84 -10.05 -16.24
N ALA A 378 20.18 -9.53 -17.28
CA ALA A 378 20.82 -8.94 -18.45
C ALA A 378 21.36 -7.51 -18.23
N LEU A 379 20.94 -6.81 -17.19
CA LEU A 379 21.31 -5.42 -16.92
C LEU A 379 22.83 -5.27 -16.76
N ASN A 380 23.45 -4.39 -17.51
CA ASN A 380 24.89 -4.06 -17.40
C ASN A 380 25.11 -2.77 -16.59
N LEU A 381 26.35 -2.53 -16.21
CA LEU A 381 26.74 -1.41 -15.35
C LEU A 381 26.51 -0.05 -16.03
N ASP A 382 26.84 0.04 -17.32
CA ASP A 382 26.71 1.31 -18.08
C ASP A 382 25.25 1.74 -18.19
N ASP A 383 24.34 0.80 -18.46
CA ASP A 383 22.91 1.09 -18.56
C ASP A 383 22.31 1.49 -17.22
N LEU A 384 22.74 0.82 -16.11
CA LEU A 384 22.28 1.21 -14.79
C LEU A 384 22.82 2.59 -14.38
N ASN A 385 24.08 2.88 -14.64
CA ASN A 385 24.68 4.17 -14.31
C ASN A 385 24.14 5.32 -15.18
N LYS A 386 23.83 5.07 -16.45
CA LYS A 386 23.13 6.04 -17.31
C LYS A 386 21.71 6.31 -16.75
N PHE A 387 21.00 5.26 -16.36
CA PHE A 387 19.68 5.38 -15.74
C PHE A 387 19.74 6.21 -14.45
N ILE A 388 20.67 5.92 -13.53
CA ILE A 388 20.81 6.66 -12.27
C ILE A 388 21.09 8.16 -12.54
N LYS A 389 21.98 8.48 -13.50
CA LYS A 389 22.28 9.87 -13.86
C LYS A 389 21.13 10.61 -14.52
N ALA A 390 20.26 9.90 -15.23
CA ALA A 390 19.11 10.50 -15.92
C ALA A 390 17.95 10.82 -14.95
N HIS A 391 18.01 10.32 -13.72
CA HIS A 391 16.98 10.52 -12.68
C HIS A 391 17.53 11.39 -11.55
N ASP A 392 18.02 12.59 -11.88
CA ASP A 392 18.52 13.57 -10.92
C ASP A 392 17.41 14.28 -10.12
N GLU A 393 16.14 14.13 -10.50
CA GLU A 393 15.00 14.61 -9.72
C GLU A 393 14.96 14.07 -8.28
N ILE A 394 15.60 12.92 -8.01
CA ILE A 394 15.73 12.39 -6.64
C ILE A 394 16.58 13.27 -5.74
N LEU A 395 17.29 14.27 -6.27
CA LEU A 395 18.02 15.27 -5.49
C LEU A 395 17.11 16.36 -4.92
N ASN A 396 15.86 16.46 -5.38
CA ASN A 396 14.86 17.41 -4.87
C ASN A 396 14.24 16.89 -3.56
N LEU A 397 15.12 16.62 -2.58
CA LEU A 397 14.73 16.05 -1.30
C LEU A 397 13.97 17.03 -0.43
N SER A 398 12.77 16.65 -0.03
CA SER A 398 12.05 17.23 1.11
C SER A 398 12.32 16.42 2.37
N PHE A 399 12.35 17.09 3.53
CA PHE A 399 12.58 16.47 4.83
C PHE A 399 11.49 16.86 5.81
N SER A 400 11.03 15.88 6.56
CA SER A 400 10.24 16.08 7.78
C SER A 400 11.04 15.57 8.97
N VAL A 401 11.15 16.42 10.00
CA VAL A 401 11.93 16.13 11.20
C VAL A 401 11.05 16.36 12.43
N VAL A 402 10.84 15.32 13.21
CA VAL A 402 10.27 15.43 14.55
C VAL A 402 11.41 15.32 15.56
N SER A 403 11.65 16.37 16.33
CA SER A 403 12.79 16.44 17.25
C SER A 403 12.49 17.20 18.53
N GLY A 404 13.33 17.03 19.57
CA GLY A 404 13.19 17.68 20.87
C GLY A 404 13.64 19.15 20.88
N SER A 405 14.48 19.57 19.96
CA SER A 405 15.07 20.92 19.93
C SER A 405 15.34 21.36 18.51
#